data_81c8dce9f0bebc98689c577bfcab9397
#
_entry.id   81c8dce9f0bebc98689c577bfcab9397
#
_cell.length_a   1.000
_cell.length_b   1.000
_cell.length_c   1.000
_cell.angle_alpha   90.00
_cell.angle_beta   90.00
_cell.angle_gamma   90.00
#
_symmetry.space_group_name_H-M   'P 1'
#
loop_
_entity.id
_entity.type
_entity.pdbx_description
1 polymer ?
#
loop_
_entity_poly.entity_id
_entity_poly.type
_entity_poly.pdbx_seq_one_letter_code
_entity_poly.pdbx_strand_id
1 'polypeptide(L)'
;MENLVFINLRNTIIFDAKSKQFGSIPEAAFKSMNIVSVVLPESIRIIGRAAFECCKKLQSISFPKTVDSIESFAFHCTGLATVTIPDTVRTIGHSVFADSPNLISAVVGDGLEDLGKFAFSKCESLKFVQLGQNLKVIDYGDFECCSNISFIVLPNKLSAIGDNAFANCTGLSFLVFPKSLEYIGNYSFDGCSGLVNLYIGDNISYIGHCAFGHCANLEEVTLSENVASIQHNAFKESLNLRTIYCRSKNPPSVLEKHWHGSNKRSMNLYVPKGFSNRYKIQEGWR
;
A
#
# COMPACT_ATOMS: atom_id res chain seq x y z
N MET A 1 -33.49 19.64 -2.55
CA MET A 1 -32.99 18.63 -3.52
C MET A 1 -31.62 19.09 -3.97
N GLU A 2 -30.57 18.33 -3.64
CA GLU A 2 -29.23 18.62 -4.18
C GLU A 2 -29.26 18.42 -5.69
N ASN A 3 -28.80 19.40 -6.45
CA ASN A 3 -28.71 19.31 -7.92
C ASN A 3 -27.63 18.27 -8.27
N LEU A 4 -28.04 17.04 -8.59
CA LEU A 4 -27.17 15.99 -9.09
C LEU A 4 -26.80 16.30 -10.55
N VAL A 5 -25.52 16.17 -10.90
CA VAL A 5 -24.99 16.48 -12.22
C VAL A 5 -24.51 15.21 -12.92
N PHE A 6 -25.02 14.96 -14.11
CA PHE A 6 -24.54 13.94 -15.03
C PHE A 6 -23.80 14.62 -16.18
N ILE A 7 -22.54 14.23 -16.39
CA ILE A 7 -21.68 14.84 -17.40
C ILE A 7 -21.38 13.81 -18.49
N ASN A 8 -21.71 14.13 -19.72
CA ASN A 8 -21.37 13.32 -20.88
C ASN A 8 -20.49 14.12 -21.84
N LEU A 9 -19.20 13.76 -21.86
CA LEU A 9 -18.19 14.40 -22.72
C LEU A 9 -17.82 13.55 -23.93
N ARG A 10 -18.54 12.47 -24.23
CA ARG A 10 -18.16 11.44 -25.23
C ARG A 10 -17.72 12.02 -26.59
N ASN A 11 -18.42 13.03 -27.07
CA ASN A 11 -18.16 13.65 -28.38
C ASN A 11 -17.51 15.03 -28.26
N THR A 12 -16.92 15.36 -27.11
CA THR A 12 -16.31 16.64 -26.81
C THR A 12 -14.83 16.59 -27.07
N ILE A 13 -14.30 17.54 -27.86
CA ILE A 13 -12.86 17.78 -27.93
C ILE A 13 -12.48 18.66 -26.74
N ILE A 14 -11.66 18.13 -25.84
CA ILE A 14 -11.25 18.88 -24.67
C ILE A 14 -9.86 19.46 -24.92
N PHE A 15 -9.76 20.76 -24.74
CA PHE A 15 -8.52 21.52 -24.80
C PHE A 15 -8.28 22.19 -23.45
N ASP A 16 -7.16 21.86 -22.83
CA ASP A 16 -6.72 22.55 -21.62
C ASP A 16 -5.93 23.81 -22.00
N ALA A 17 -6.55 24.97 -21.80
CA ALA A 17 -5.95 26.26 -22.14
C ALA A 17 -4.69 26.58 -21.28
N LYS A 18 -4.57 26.02 -20.07
CA LYS A 18 -3.44 26.24 -19.17
C LYS A 18 -2.21 25.45 -19.60
N SER A 19 -2.38 24.15 -19.87
CA SER A 19 -1.31 23.28 -20.35
C SER A 19 -1.10 23.36 -21.86
N LYS A 20 -2.04 23.98 -22.59
CA LYS A 20 -2.10 24.02 -24.07
C LYS A 20 -2.16 22.63 -24.72
N GLN A 21 -2.80 21.67 -24.06
CA GLN A 21 -2.89 20.29 -24.52
C GLN A 21 -4.31 19.90 -24.90
N PHE A 22 -4.42 19.10 -25.97
CA PHE A 22 -5.64 18.39 -26.32
C PHE A 22 -5.71 17.04 -25.60
N GLY A 23 -6.92 16.61 -25.29
CA GLY A 23 -7.13 15.31 -24.65
C GLY A 23 -6.72 15.29 -23.17
N SER A 24 -6.67 16.43 -22.50
CA SER A 24 -6.44 16.54 -21.07
C SER A 24 -7.67 17.10 -20.37
N ILE A 25 -8.17 16.42 -19.32
CA ILE A 25 -9.09 17.04 -18.36
C ILE A 25 -8.29 18.06 -17.56
N PRO A 26 -8.67 19.35 -17.58
CA PRO A 26 -7.89 20.39 -16.90
C PRO A 26 -7.79 20.20 -15.39
N GLU A 27 -6.76 20.83 -14.79
CA GLU A 27 -6.63 20.92 -13.34
C GLU A 27 -7.90 21.44 -12.68
N ALA A 28 -8.39 20.72 -11.66
CA ALA A 28 -9.55 21.04 -10.85
C ALA A 28 -10.88 21.28 -11.65
N ALA A 29 -10.97 20.78 -12.88
CA ALA A 29 -12.08 21.07 -13.79
C ALA A 29 -13.46 20.79 -13.18
N PHE A 30 -13.57 19.76 -12.35
CA PHE A 30 -14.83 19.33 -11.72
C PHE A 30 -14.73 19.27 -10.20
N LYS A 31 -13.70 19.88 -9.62
CA LYS A 31 -13.44 19.83 -8.17
C LYS A 31 -14.67 20.23 -7.36
N SER A 32 -15.03 19.41 -6.37
CA SER A 32 -16.14 19.60 -5.42
C SER A 32 -17.53 19.67 -6.06
N MET A 33 -17.68 19.25 -7.31
CA MET A 33 -18.99 19.21 -7.96
C MET A 33 -19.82 18.00 -7.52
N ASN A 34 -21.14 18.15 -7.51
CA ASN A 34 -22.10 17.07 -7.23
C ASN A 34 -22.30 16.14 -8.45
N ILE A 35 -21.21 15.68 -9.05
CA ILE A 35 -21.22 14.75 -10.17
C ILE A 35 -21.54 13.36 -9.66
N VAL A 36 -22.49 12.67 -10.27
CA VAL A 36 -22.85 11.27 -9.98
C VAL A 36 -22.13 10.31 -10.93
N SER A 37 -22.05 10.68 -12.19
CA SER A 37 -21.31 9.94 -13.19
C SER A 37 -20.72 10.84 -14.26
N VAL A 38 -19.66 10.41 -14.89
CA VAL A 38 -19.03 11.10 -16.00
C VAL A 38 -18.68 10.10 -17.10
N VAL A 39 -18.96 10.45 -18.33
CA VAL A 39 -18.53 9.72 -19.52
C VAL A 39 -17.42 10.52 -20.18
N LEU A 40 -16.23 9.98 -20.19
CA LEU A 40 -15.04 10.59 -20.79
C LEU A 40 -15.00 10.28 -22.30
N PRO A 41 -14.50 11.23 -23.14
CA PRO A 41 -14.27 10.95 -24.56
C PRO A 41 -13.08 10.03 -24.77
N GLU A 42 -13.11 9.23 -25.84
CA GLU A 42 -12.01 8.30 -26.19
C GLU A 42 -10.69 9.03 -26.56
N SER A 43 -10.71 10.35 -26.71
CA SER A 43 -9.51 11.15 -26.98
C SER A 43 -8.74 11.55 -25.71
N ILE A 44 -9.26 11.26 -24.50
CA ILE A 44 -8.59 11.65 -23.24
C ILE A 44 -7.35 10.79 -23.01
N ARG A 45 -6.24 11.48 -22.75
CA ARG A 45 -4.96 10.91 -22.38
C ARG A 45 -4.55 11.23 -20.94
N ILE A 46 -4.90 12.44 -20.48
CA ILE A 46 -4.49 12.95 -19.18
C ILE A 46 -5.71 13.32 -18.35
N ILE A 47 -5.78 12.80 -17.13
CA ILE A 47 -6.69 13.31 -16.09
C ILE A 47 -5.88 14.26 -15.24
N GLY A 48 -6.15 15.55 -15.34
CA GLY A 48 -5.37 16.60 -14.70
C GLY A 48 -5.47 16.59 -13.16
N ARG A 49 -4.56 17.31 -12.55
CA ARG A 49 -4.47 17.44 -11.09
C ARG A 49 -5.80 17.86 -10.48
N ALA A 50 -6.24 17.14 -9.43
CA ALA A 50 -7.45 17.45 -8.68
C ALA A 50 -8.73 17.53 -9.56
N ALA A 51 -8.73 16.96 -10.77
CA ALA A 51 -9.81 17.14 -11.74
C ALA A 51 -11.20 16.80 -11.18
N PHE A 52 -11.30 15.77 -10.37
CA PHE A 52 -12.53 15.31 -9.69
C PHE A 52 -12.40 15.31 -8.16
N GLU A 53 -11.44 16.05 -7.62
CA GLU A 53 -11.20 16.12 -6.16
C GLU A 53 -12.48 16.53 -5.43
N CYS A 54 -12.80 15.82 -4.34
CA CYS A 54 -14.00 16.03 -3.52
C CYS A 54 -15.34 15.90 -4.27
N CYS A 55 -15.39 15.19 -5.40
CA CYS A 55 -16.66 14.81 -6.03
C CYS A 55 -17.32 13.67 -5.24
N LYS A 56 -17.84 13.95 -4.04
CA LYS A 56 -18.33 12.97 -3.06
C LYS A 56 -19.54 12.15 -3.56
N LYS A 57 -20.21 12.57 -4.62
CA LYS A 57 -21.33 11.85 -5.22
C LYS A 57 -20.92 10.99 -6.43
N LEU A 58 -19.67 11.09 -6.90
CA LEU A 58 -19.17 10.32 -8.03
C LEU A 58 -19.01 8.85 -7.64
N GLN A 59 -19.92 8.01 -8.10
CA GLN A 59 -20.00 6.59 -7.72
C GLN A 59 -19.17 5.68 -8.63
N SER A 60 -19.00 6.07 -9.88
CA SER A 60 -18.27 5.30 -10.88
C SER A 60 -17.61 6.17 -11.92
N ILE A 61 -16.53 5.70 -12.49
CA ILE A 61 -15.86 6.27 -13.64
C ILE A 61 -15.34 5.15 -14.53
N SER A 62 -15.43 5.34 -15.84
CA SER A 62 -14.81 4.48 -16.84
C SER A 62 -13.71 5.25 -17.56
N PHE A 63 -12.49 4.75 -17.48
CA PHE A 63 -11.37 5.32 -18.21
C PHE A 63 -11.31 4.76 -19.63
N PRO A 64 -11.24 5.62 -20.67
CA PRO A 64 -10.94 5.15 -22.01
C PRO A 64 -9.51 4.58 -22.07
N LYS A 65 -9.30 3.65 -23.00
CA LYS A 65 -7.99 2.99 -23.20
C LYS A 65 -6.89 3.93 -23.70
N THR A 66 -7.21 5.17 -23.96
CA THR A 66 -6.26 6.22 -24.36
C THR A 66 -5.61 6.93 -23.19
N VAL A 67 -6.15 6.78 -21.96
CA VAL A 67 -5.58 7.41 -20.75
C VAL A 67 -4.21 6.80 -20.46
N ASP A 68 -3.19 7.64 -20.40
CA ASP A 68 -1.82 7.27 -20.09
C ASP A 68 -1.31 7.93 -18.80
N SER A 69 -1.98 8.98 -18.30
CA SER A 69 -1.60 9.68 -17.08
C SER A 69 -2.79 10.09 -16.22
N ILE A 70 -2.67 9.88 -14.90
CA ILE A 70 -3.63 10.38 -13.89
C ILE A 70 -2.81 11.20 -12.88
N GLU A 71 -3.06 12.50 -12.82
CA GLU A 71 -2.27 13.39 -11.99
C GLU A 71 -2.71 13.41 -10.53
N SER A 72 -1.89 14.04 -9.68
CA SER A 72 -2.08 14.04 -8.21
C SER A 72 -3.46 14.55 -7.82
N PHE A 73 -4.06 13.90 -6.81
CA PHE A 73 -5.38 14.24 -6.25
C PHE A 73 -6.57 14.11 -7.23
N ALA A 74 -6.38 13.55 -8.43
CA ALA A 74 -7.41 13.57 -9.47
C ALA A 74 -8.77 13.04 -8.99
N PHE A 75 -8.79 12.05 -8.12
CA PHE A 75 -9.99 11.44 -7.53
C PHE A 75 -9.94 11.40 -6.00
N HIS A 76 -9.15 12.28 -5.39
CA HIS A 76 -9.06 12.39 -3.94
C HIS A 76 -10.42 12.74 -3.32
N CYS A 77 -10.80 12.08 -2.23
CA CYS A 77 -12.04 12.35 -1.49
C CYS A 77 -13.30 12.21 -2.37
N THR A 78 -13.36 11.15 -3.17
CA THR A 78 -14.53 10.86 -4.03
C THR A 78 -15.48 9.83 -3.40
N GLY A 79 -16.68 9.72 -4.00
CA GLY A 79 -17.66 8.71 -3.65
C GLY A 79 -17.53 7.40 -4.42
N LEU A 80 -16.43 7.18 -5.15
CA LEU A 80 -16.21 5.99 -5.97
C LEU A 80 -16.35 4.70 -5.15
N ALA A 81 -17.16 3.77 -5.64
CA ALA A 81 -17.30 2.43 -5.06
C ALA A 81 -16.27 1.45 -5.64
N THR A 82 -15.94 1.62 -6.90
CA THR A 82 -14.95 0.78 -7.61
C THR A 82 -14.13 1.63 -8.55
N VAL A 83 -12.89 1.18 -8.80
CA VAL A 83 -12.02 1.78 -9.81
C VAL A 83 -11.26 0.70 -10.57
N THR A 84 -11.13 0.88 -11.88
CA THR A 84 -10.26 0.07 -12.74
C THR A 84 -9.34 1.00 -13.51
N ILE A 85 -8.06 0.96 -13.19
CA ILE A 85 -7.00 1.71 -13.87
C ILE A 85 -6.55 0.87 -15.07
N PRO A 86 -6.64 1.39 -16.32
CA PRO A 86 -6.28 0.61 -17.51
C PRO A 86 -4.78 0.28 -17.58
N ASP A 87 -4.43 -0.76 -18.34
CA ASP A 87 -3.04 -1.13 -18.64
C ASP A 87 -2.27 -0.06 -19.42
N THR A 88 -2.96 0.90 -20.00
CA THR A 88 -2.37 2.01 -20.76
C THR A 88 -1.81 3.11 -19.86
N VAL A 89 -2.27 3.21 -18.61
CA VAL A 89 -1.77 4.22 -17.66
C VAL A 89 -0.33 3.90 -17.29
N ARG A 90 0.56 4.86 -17.53
CA ARG A 90 2.01 4.78 -17.27
C ARG A 90 2.45 5.58 -16.08
N THR A 91 1.70 6.64 -15.76
CA THR A 91 2.03 7.53 -14.66
C THR A 91 0.81 7.82 -13.81
N ILE A 92 1.00 7.79 -12.51
CA ILE A 92 -0.01 8.12 -11.53
C ILE A 92 0.61 9.07 -10.48
N GLY A 93 -0.12 10.10 -10.13
CA GLY A 93 0.35 11.09 -9.16
C GLY A 93 0.09 10.67 -7.71
N HIS A 94 0.37 11.60 -6.79
CA HIS A 94 0.14 11.34 -5.36
C HIS A 94 -1.35 11.42 -4.99
N SER A 95 -1.77 10.62 -4.00
CA SER A 95 -3.09 10.67 -3.36
C SER A 95 -4.26 10.60 -4.34
N VAL A 96 -4.09 9.87 -5.45
CA VAL A 96 -5.07 9.91 -6.54
C VAL A 96 -6.44 9.44 -6.08
N PHE A 97 -6.53 8.39 -5.28
CA PHE A 97 -7.80 7.85 -4.76
C PHE A 97 -7.91 7.94 -3.23
N ALA A 98 -6.97 8.67 -2.58
CA ALA A 98 -6.95 8.78 -1.13
C ALA A 98 -8.25 9.39 -0.57
N ASP A 99 -8.53 9.12 0.71
CA ASP A 99 -9.72 9.62 1.41
C ASP A 99 -11.05 9.32 0.71
N SER A 100 -11.13 8.18 0.00
CA SER A 100 -12.35 7.70 -0.67
C SER A 100 -13.00 6.56 0.14
N PRO A 101 -13.82 6.90 1.16
CA PRO A 101 -14.29 5.93 2.16
C PRO A 101 -15.26 4.88 1.61
N ASN A 102 -15.85 5.14 0.45
CA ASN A 102 -16.79 4.22 -0.19
C ASN A 102 -16.11 3.24 -1.16
N LEU A 103 -14.79 3.39 -1.42
CA LEU A 103 -14.08 2.55 -2.36
C LEU A 103 -13.92 1.13 -1.80
N ILE A 104 -14.57 0.16 -2.45
CA ILE A 104 -14.60 -1.26 -2.03
C ILE A 104 -13.59 -2.09 -2.82
N SER A 105 -13.39 -1.74 -4.10
CA SER A 105 -12.55 -2.52 -5.01
C SER A 105 -11.72 -1.63 -5.93
N ALA A 106 -10.44 -2.00 -6.10
CA ALA A 106 -9.52 -1.38 -7.02
C ALA A 106 -8.82 -2.43 -7.89
N VAL A 107 -8.80 -2.22 -9.20
CA VAL A 107 -8.01 -2.99 -10.15
C VAL A 107 -6.99 -2.05 -10.77
N VAL A 108 -5.72 -2.41 -10.63
CA VAL A 108 -4.58 -1.66 -11.18
C VAL A 108 -4.04 -2.43 -12.37
N GLY A 109 -4.00 -1.79 -13.52
CA GLY A 109 -3.48 -2.37 -14.76
C GLY A 109 -1.96 -2.53 -14.76
N ASP A 110 -1.46 -3.30 -15.72
CA ASP A 110 -0.04 -3.67 -15.83
C ASP A 110 0.87 -2.53 -16.35
N GLY A 111 0.30 -1.37 -16.64
CA GLY A 111 1.04 -0.21 -17.14
C GLY A 111 1.96 0.46 -16.12
N LEU A 112 1.64 0.36 -14.83
CA LEU A 112 2.31 1.05 -13.75
C LEU A 112 3.48 0.24 -13.17
N GLU A 113 4.55 0.92 -12.82
CA GLU A 113 5.68 0.38 -12.05
C GLU A 113 5.64 0.81 -10.58
N ASP A 114 4.92 1.90 -10.25
CA ASP A 114 4.59 2.37 -8.90
C ASP A 114 3.18 2.96 -8.86
N LEU A 115 2.62 3.14 -7.67
CA LEU A 115 1.26 3.67 -7.46
C LEU A 115 1.24 5.18 -7.18
N GLY A 116 2.42 5.81 -7.05
CA GLY A 116 2.54 7.13 -6.45
C GLY A 116 2.20 7.10 -4.96
N LYS A 117 2.67 8.09 -4.18
CA LYS A 117 2.50 8.08 -2.72
C LYS A 117 1.04 8.27 -2.32
N PHE A 118 0.61 7.57 -1.26
CA PHE A 118 -0.73 7.66 -0.69
C PHE A 118 -1.86 7.33 -1.66
N ALA A 119 -1.61 6.49 -2.68
CA ALA A 119 -2.57 6.24 -3.77
C ALA A 119 -3.98 5.90 -3.28
N PHE A 120 -4.11 5.04 -2.28
CA PHE A 120 -5.36 4.57 -1.67
C PHE A 120 -5.43 4.82 -0.16
N SER A 121 -4.58 5.74 0.38
CA SER A 121 -4.58 6.03 1.81
C SER A 121 -5.99 6.38 2.30
N LYS A 122 -6.38 5.84 3.47
CA LYS A 122 -7.69 6.04 4.11
C LYS A 122 -8.90 5.62 3.28
N CYS A 123 -8.71 4.67 2.36
CA CYS A 123 -9.83 3.97 1.73
C CYS A 123 -10.33 2.87 2.67
N GLU A 124 -10.98 3.26 3.75
CA GLU A 124 -11.34 2.36 4.86
C GLU A 124 -12.23 1.19 4.44
N SER A 125 -13.09 1.36 3.43
CA SER A 125 -13.95 0.29 2.89
C SER A 125 -13.27 -0.63 1.89
N LEU A 126 -12.01 -0.38 1.51
CA LEU A 126 -11.30 -1.13 0.48
C LEU A 126 -11.05 -2.57 0.93
N LYS A 127 -11.62 -3.54 0.20
CA LYS A 127 -11.54 -4.97 0.50
C LYS A 127 -10.75 -5.75 -0.54
N PHE A 128 -10.91 -5.37 -1.81
CA PHE A 128 -10.37 -6.11 -2.95
C PHE A 128 -9.42 -5.22 -3.73
N VAL A 129 -8.16 -5.63 -3.78
CA VAL A 129 -7.15 -4.94 -4.57
C VAL A 129 -6.47 -5.96 -5.48
N GLN A 130 -6.56 -5.74 -6.77
CA GLN A 130 -5.74 -6.43 -7.76
C GLN A 130 -4.65 -5.48 -8.22
N LEU A 131 -3.40 -5.84 -7.96
CA LEU A 131 -2.22 -5.06 -8.37
C LEU A 131 -1.71 -5.52 -9.73
N GLY A 132 -1.25 -4.57 -10.55
CA GLY A 132 -0.59 -4.85 -11.83
C GLY A 132 0.70 -5.64 -11.66
N GLN A 133 0.98 -6.56 -12.60
CA GLN A 133 2.12 -7.47 -12.51
C GLN A 133 3.48 -6.80 -12.74
N ASN A 134 3.49 -5.58 -13.26
CA ASN A 134 4.72 -4.82 -13.48
C ASN A 134 5.11 -3.91 -12.31
N LEU A 135 4.29 -3.87 -11.26
CA LEU A 135 4.53 -3.03 -10.10
C LEU A 135 5.80 -3.48 -9.37
N LYS A 136 6.73 -2.58 -9.17
CA LYS A 136 8.03 -2.78 -8.53
C LYS A 136 8.06 -2.24 -7.10
N VAL A 137 7.26 -1.20 -6.83
CA VAL A 137 7.23 -0.52 -5.55
C VAL A 137 5.79 -0.27 -5.12
N ILE A 138 5.47 -0.58 -3.87
CA ILE A 138 4.36 0.00 -3.14
C ILE A 138 4.98 1.09 -2.27
N ASP A 139 4.69 2.36 -2.57
CA ASP A 139 5.41 3.51 -2.02
C ASP A 139 4.80 3.99 -0.69
N TYR A 140 5.23 5.15 -0.24
CA TYR A 140 4.88 5.74 1.05
C TYR A 140 3.36 5.87 1.23
N GLY A 141 2.83 5.19 2.24
CA GLY A 141 1.43 5.30 2.67
C GLY A 141 0.38 4.83 1.67
N ASP A 142 0.73 4.07 0.63
CA ASP A 142 -0.20 3.72 -0.46
C ASP A 142 -1.50 3.10 -0.01
N PHE A 143 -1.48 2.27 1.03
CA PHE A 143 -2.65 1.62 1.63
C PHE A 143 -2.82 1.97 3.11
N GLU A 144 -2.20 3.06 3.58
CA GLU A 144 -2.33 3.50 4.97
C GLU A 144 -3.81 3.62 5.38
N CYS A 145 -4.19 3.04 6.53
CA CYS A 145 -5.56 3.03 7.06
C CYS A 145 -6.61 2.34 6.15
N CYS A 146 -6.21 1.43 5.25
CA CYS A 146 -7.14 0.57 4.53
C CYS A 146 -7.58 -0.59 5.43
N SER A 147 -8.38 -0.30 6.45
CA SER A 147 -8.68 -1.22 7.56
C SER A 147 -9.47 -2.47 7.17
N ASN A 148 -10.11 -2.49 6.02
CA ASN A 148 -10.92 -3.62 5.55
C ASN A 148 -10.20 -4.55 4.54
N ILE A 149 -8.95 -4.27 4.17
CA ILE A 149 -8.13 -5.21 3.39
C ILE A 149 -7.80 -6.41 4.27
N SER A 150 -8.32 -7.60 3.93
CA SER A 150 -8.03 -8.82 4.68
C SER A 150 -6.84 -9.60 4.12
N PHE A 151 -6.60 -9.50 2.83
CA PHE A 151 -5.41 -10.03 2.15
C PHE A 151 -5.14 -9.20 0.89
N ILE A 152 -3.91 -9.23 0.42
CA ILE A 152 -3.49 -8.62 -0.84
C ILE A 152 -2.47 -9.54 -1.52
N VAL A 153 -2.63 -9.74 -2.83
CA VAL A 153 -1.67 -10.50 -3.62
C VAL A 153 -0.61 -9.53 -4.14
N LEU A 154 0.60 -9.67 -3.64
CA LEU A 154 1.74 -8.86 -4.04
C LEU A 154 2.33 -9.39 -5.36
N PRO A 155 2.60 -8.54 -6.36
CA PRO A 155 3.09 -8.98 -7.67
C PRO A 155 4.53 -9.50 -7.61
N ASN A 156 4.86 -10.42 -8.52
CA ASN A 156 6.14 -11.11 -8.53
C ASN A 156 7.37 -10.23 -8.90
N LYS A 157 7.15 -8.99 -9.33
CA LYS A 157 8.22 -8.02 -9.61
C LYS A 157 8.40 -7.00 -8.47
N LEU A 158 7.59 -7.08 -7.41
CA LEU A 158 7.67 -6.14 -6.30
C LEU A 158 8.99 -6.31 -5.55
N SER A 159 9.81 -5.27 -5.53
CA SER A 159 11.13 -5.26 -4.87
C SER A 159 11.15 -4.49 -3.56
N ALA A 160 10.23 -3.54 -3.39
CA ALA A 160 10.19 -2.72 -2.18
C ALA A 160 8.76 -2.42 -1.70
N ILE A 161 8.58 -2.42 -0.39
CA ILE A 161 7.43 -1.87 0.31
C ILE A 161 7.93 -0.67 1.12
N GLY A 162 7.40 0.51 0.82
CA GLY A 162 7.81 1.78 1.38
C GLY A 162 7.34 2.03 2.82
N ASP A 163 7.75 3.17 3.35
CA ASP A 163 7.37 3.57 4.71
C ASP A 163 5.85 3.78 4.81
N ASN A 164 5.24 3.33 5.92
CA ASN A 164 3.80 3.40 6.19
C ASN A 164 2.89 2.72 5.14
N ALA A 165 3.41 1.96 4.18
CA ALA A 165 2.66 1.48 3.01
C ALA A 165 1.35 0.75 3.37
N PHE A 166 1.31 -0.01 4.45
CA PHE A 166 0.14 -0.71 4.99
C PHE A 166 -0.12 -0.35 6.47
N ALA A 167 0.37 0.80 6.95
CA ALA A 167 0.15 1.18 8.34
C ALA A 167 -1.36 1.24 8.66
N ASN A 168 -1.75 0.67 9.81
CA ASN A 168 -3.15 0.58 10.25
C ASN A 168 -4.10 -0.19 9.31
N CYS A 169 -3.58 -1.12 8.50
CA CYS A 169 -4.40 -2.10 7.79
C CYS A 169 -4.85 -3.19 8.78
N THR A 170 -5.75 -2.84 9.71
CA THR A 170 -6.13 -3.69 10.84
C THR A 170 -6.80 -5.00 10.46
N GLY A 171 -7.41 -5.07 9.27
CA GLY A 171 -8.03 -6.28 8.72
C GLY A 171 -7.04 -7.27 8.09
N LEU A 172 -5.81 -6.83 7.79
CA LEU A 172 -4.82 -7.65 7.08
C LEU A 172 -4.39 -8.83 7.94
N SER A 173 -4.86 -10.03 7.58
CA SER A 173 -4.66 -11.25 8.37
C SER A 173 -3.71 -12.24 7.73
N PHE A 174 -3.47 -12.11 6.43
CA PHE A 174 -2.61 -12.99 5.68
C PHE A 174 -1.74 -12.21 4.69
N LEU A 175 -0.44 -12.50 4.68
CA LEU A 175 0.55 -11.82 3.85
C LEU A 175 1.60 -12.82 3.36
N VAL A 176 1.81 -12.84 2.03
CA VAL A 176 2.88 -13.60 1.40
C VAL A 176 3.76 -12.64 0.63
N PHE A 177 5.02 -12.58 1.00
CA PHE A 177 6.00 -11.78 0.29
C PHE A 177 6.52 -12.51 -0.97
N PRO A 178 6.56 -11.83 -2.13
CA PRO A 178 7.13 -12.41 -3.34
C PRO A 178 8.64 -12.57 -3.20
N LYS A 179 9.21 -13.50 -3.96
CA LYS A 179 10.67 -13.72 -3.95
C LYS A 179 11.50 -12.51 -4.40
N SER A 180 10.91 -11.60 -5.15
CA SER A 180 11.55 -10.36 -5.58
C SER A 180 11.71 -9.31 -4.50
N LEU A 181 10.98 -9.45 -3.35
CA LEU A 181 10.98 -8.43 -2.31
C LEU A 181 12.28 -8.46 -1.50
N GLU A 182 12.95 -7.32 -1.42
CA GLU A 182 14.24 -7.12 -0.76
C GLU A 182 14.17 -6.16 0.43
N TYR A 183 13.20 -5.23 0.41
CA TYR A 183 13.11 -4.14 1.36
C TYR A 183 11.70 -3.98 1.96
N ILE A 184 11.66 -3.87 3.30
CA ILE A 184 10.46 -3.53 4.08
C ILE A 184 10.77 -2.24 4.85
N GLY A 185 10.04 -1.16 4.52
CA GLY A 185 10.23 0.18 5.05
C GLY A 185 9.79 0.38 6.50
N ASN A 186 10.04 1.60 7.00
CA ASN A 186 9.66 1.97 8.36
C ASN A 186 8.14 2.03 8.50
N TYR A 187 7.61 1.55 9.63
CA TYR A 187 6.16 1.55 9.91
C TYR A 187 5.30 0.88 8.83
N SER A 188 5.89 0.12 7.90
CA SER A 188 5.19 -0.37 6.71
C SER A 188 3.96 -1.23 7.00
N PHE A 189 3.95 -1.96 8.12
CA PHE A 189 2.82 -2.76 8.63
C PHE A 189 2.51 -2.42 10.10
N ASP A 190 2.86 -1.21 10.55
CA ASP A 190 2.56 -0.78 11.93
C ASP A 190 1.05 -0.76 12.15
N GLY A 191 0.58 -1.35 13.26
CA GLY A 191 -0.85 -1.43 13.55
C GLY A 191 -1.65 -2.47 12.73
N CYS A 192 -0.99 -3.34 11.96
CA CYS A 192 -1.65 -4.45 11.27
C CYS A 192 -2.08 -5.53 12.27
N SER A 193 -3.07 -5.22 13.10
CA SER A 193 -3.49 -6.08 14.22
C SER A 193 -4.15 -7.39 13.77
N GLY A 194 -4.54 -7.53 12.50
CA GLY A 194 -5.07 -8.78 11.94
C GLY A 194 -4.02 -9.87 11.69
N LEU A 195 -2.73 -9.51 11.60
CA LEU A 195 -1.64 -10.46 11.36
C LEU A 195 -1.44 -11.38 12.57
N VAL A 196 -1.41 -12.71 12.31
CA VAL A 196 -1.18 -13.75 13.34
C VAL A 196 0.18 -14.42 13.14
N ASN A 197 0.47 -14.82 11.92
CA ASN A 197 1.73 -15.49 11.56
C ASN A 197 2.40 -14.72 10.43
N LEU A 198 3.71 -14.55 10.52
CA LEU A 198 4.50 -13.80 9.56
C LEU A 198 5.71 -14.60 9.10
N TYR A 199 5.81 -14.82 7.80
CA TYR A 199 7.00 -15.36 7.16
C TYR A 199 7.73 -14.26 6.40
N ILE A 200 8.93 -13.90 6.87
CA ILE A 200 9.83 -12.95 6.19
C ILE A 200 10.56 -13.71 5.09
N GLY A 201 10.26 -13.37 3.84
CA GLY A 201 10.74 -14.04 2.64
C GLY A 201 12.27 -14.08 2.51
N ASP A 202 12.76 -15.02 1.66
CA ASP A 202 14.18 -15.37 1.63
C ASP A 202 15.10 -14.27 1.07
N ASN A 203 14.58 -13.31 0.31
CA ASN A 203 15.39 -12.22 -0.25
C ASN A 203 15.30 -10.91 0.56
N ILE A 204 14.46 -10.88 1.59
CA ILE A 204 14.35 -9.71 2.46
C ILE A 204 15.58 -9.66 3.38
N SER A 205 16.40 -8.63 3.21
CA SER A 205 17.60 -8.41 4.00
C SER A 205 17.44 -7.35 5.08
N TYR A 206 16.43 -6.48 4.96
CA TYR A 206 16.21 -5.34 5.83
C TYR A 206 14.76 -5.24 6.28
N ILE A 207 14.55 -5.07 7.60
CA ILE A 207 13.25 -4.80 8.23
C ILE A 207 13.35 -3.45 8.93
N GLY A 208 12.50 -2.50 8.51
CA GLY A 208 12.51 -1.12 8.95
C GLY A 208 12.11 -0.88 10.40
N HIS A 209 12.28 0.36 10.84
CA HIS A 209 11.85 0.84 12.15
C HIS A 209 10.33 0.70 12.32
N CYS A 210 9.88 0.08 13.43
CA CYS A 210 8.47 -0.21 13.71
C CYS A 210 7.74 -0.93 12.55
N ALA A 211 8.44 -1.64 11.67
CA ALA A 211 7.83 -2.22 10.46
C ALA A 211 6.63 -3.12 10.77
N PHE A 212 6.65 -3.82 11.88
CA PHE A 212 5.57 -4.67 12.42
C PHE A 212 5.24 -4.29 13.87
N GLY A 213 5.33 -2.99 14.18
CA GLY A 213 4.91 -2.47 15.47
C GLY A 213 3.41 -2.60 15.69
N HIS A 214 2.96 -2.66 16.92
CA HIS A 214 1.53 -2.69 17.29
C HIS A 214 0.69 -3.78 16.56
N CYS A 215 1.34 -4.84 16.03
CA CYS A 215 0.66 -6.00 15.48
C CYS A 215 0.15 -6.89 16.63
N ALA A 216 -0.96 -6.45 17.25
CA ALA A 216 -1.42 -6.96 18.54
C ALA A 216 -1.68 -8.49 18.56
N ASN A 217 -2.11 -9.08 17.44
CA ASN A 217 -2.40 -10.51 17.34
C ASN A 217 -1.25 -11.34 16.76
N LEU A 218 -0.10 -10.74 16.47
CA LEU A 218 1.06 -11.45 15.92
C LEU A 218 1.62 -12.41 16.97
N GLU A 219 1.57 -13.71 16.68
CA GLU A 219 2.02 -14.78 17.59
C GLU A 219 3.35 -15.40 17.17
N GLU A 220 3.58 -15.49 15.86
CA GLU A 220 4.75 -16.18 15.31
C GLU A 220 5.40 -15.39 14.18
N VAL A 221 6.72 -15.32 14.19
CA VAL A 221 7.54 -14.75 13.13
C VAL A 221 8.61 -15.74 12.70
N THR A 222 8.67 -16.03 11.41
CA THR A 222 9.78 -16.75 10.80
C THR A 222 10.66 -15.78 10.01
N LEU A 223 11.90 -15.61 10.44
CA LEU A 223 12.95 -14.86 9.75
C LEU A 223 13.76 -15.80 8.85
N SER A 224 13.92 -15.46 7.59
CA SER A 224 14.76 -16.23 6.67
C SER A 224 16.24 -16.12 6.99
N GLU A 225 17.06 -16.90 6.30
CA GLU A 225 18.51 -16.91 6.54
C GLU A 225 19.22 -15.62 6.06
N ASN A 226 18.60 -14.86 5.19
CA ASN A 226 19.19 -13.66 4.57
C ASN A 226 18.84 -12.35 5.28
N VAL A 227 17.95 -12.37 6.28
CA VAL A 227 17.69 -11.17 7.09
C VAL A 227 18.99 -10.75 7.79
N ALA A 228 19.53 -9.61 7.37
CA ALA A 228 20.79 -9.08 7.88
C ALA A 228 20.59 -8.03 8.97
N SER A 229 19.51 -7.25 8.90
CA SER A 229 19.25 -6.14 9.80
C SER A 229 17.78 -6.01 10.18
N ILE A 230 17.51 -5.87 11.47
CA ILE A 230 16.21 -5.55 12.05
C ILE A 230 16.36 -4.24 12.79
N GLN A 231 15.62 -3.23 12.36
CA GLN A 231 15.72 -1.89 12.90
C GLN A 231 15.01 -1.74 14.24
N HIS A 232 15.26 -0.60 14.89
CA HIS A 232 14.71 -0.25 16.18
C HIS A 232 13.18 -0.41 16.22
N ASN A 233 12.64 -1.02 17.29
CA ASN A 233 11.21 -1.22 17.50
C ASN A 233 10.46 -2.03 16.40
N ALA A 234 11.15 -2.80 15.57
CA ALA A 234 10.52 -3.50 14.45
C ALA A 234 9.25 -4.30 14.83
N PHE A 235 9.20 -4.85 16.04
CA PHE A 235 8.05 -5.59 16.60
C PHE A 235 7.54 -4.96 17.91
N LYS A 236 7.67 -3.63 18.04
CA LYS A 236 7.24 -2.91 19.24
C LYS A 236 5.75 -3.17 19.52
N GLU A 237 5.40 -3.40 20.81
CA GLU A 237 4.01 -3.55 21.26
C GLU A 237 3.22 -4.68 20.56
N SER A 238 3.92 -5.65 19.93
CA SER A 238 3.30 -6.89 19.43
C SER A 238 3.18 -7.86 20.60
N LEU A 239 2.17 -7.61 21.45
CA LEU A 239 2.08 -8.18 22.82
C LEU A 239 1.84 -9.70 22.84
N ASN A 240 1.29 -10.26 21.77
CA ASN A 240 1.04 -11.70 21.65
C ASN A 240 2.19 -12.49 21.01
N LEU A 241 3.27 -11.81 20.58
CA LEU A 241 4.41 -12.47 19.96
C LEU A 241 5.12 -13.40 20.96
N ARG A 242 5.07 -14.70 20.68
CA ARG A 242 5.58 -15.77 21.54
C ARG A 242 6.68 -16.58 20.91
N THR A 243 6.75 -16.61 19.58
CA THR A 243 7.65 -17.52 18.89
C THR A 243 8.35 -16.83 17.72
N ILE A 244 9.68 -16.95 17.71
CA ILE A 244 10.50 -16.50 16.61
C ILE A 244 11.35 -17.65 16.11
N TYR A 245 11.19 -17.99 14.83
CA TYR A 245 12.10 -18.89 14.13
C TYR A 245 13.09 -18.04 13.34
N CYS A 246 14.36 -18.08 13.70
CA CYS A 246 15.40 -17.43 12.92
C CYS A 246 16.25 -18.49 12.20
N ARG A 247 16.18 -18.52 10.88
CA ARG A 247 16.86 -19.52 10.04
C ARG A 247 18.32 -19.18 9.78
N SER A 248 18.76 -17.96 10.09
CA SER A 248 20.14 -17.54 9.90
C SER A 248 21.10 -18.24 10.87
N LYS A 249 22.25 -18.64 10.37
CA LYS A 249 23.38 -19.15 11.19
C LYS A 249 24.09 -18.01 11.95
N ASN A 250 23.98 -16.80 11.44
CA ASN A 250 24.50 -15.59 12.08
C ASN A 250 23.31 -14.74 12.53
N PRO A 251 23.25 -14.32 13.79
CA PRO A 251 22.16 -13.47 14.23
C PRO A 251 22.11 -12.19 13.39
N PRO A 252 20.93 -11.80 12.88
CA PRO A 252 20.76 -10.48 12.29
C PRO A 252 21.24 -9.38 13.22
N SER A 253 21.79 -8.30 12.68
CA SER A 253 22.05 -7.11 13.49
C SER A 253 20.71 -6.54 13.97
N VAL A 254 20.60 -6.27 15.25
CA VAL A 254 19.41 -5.67 15.84
C VAL A 254 19.83 -4.40 16.57
N LEU A 255 19.15 -3.31 16.30
CA LEU A 255 19.33 -2.09 17.07
C LEU A 255 18.60 -2.23 18.41
N GLU A 256 19.06 -1.55 19.43
CA GLU A 256 18.50 -1.59 20.78
C GLU A 256 16.96 -1.41 20.79
N LYS A 257 16.27 -2.11 21.74
CA LYS A 257 14.83 -1.99 22.03
C LYS A 257 13.86 -2.49 20.93
N HIS A 258 14.27 -3.33 19.98
CA HIS A 258 13.39 -3.86 18.93
C HIS A 258 12.21 -4.72 19.43
N TRP A 259 12.28 -5.23 20.67
CA TRP A 259 11.21 -5.97 21.37
C TRP A 259 10.48 -5.12 22.43
N HIS A 260 10.58 -3.79 22.37
CA HIS A 260 10.00 -2.92 23.41
C HIS A 260 8.47 -3.13 23.51
N GLY A 261 7.99 -3.37 24.74
CA GLY A 261 6.58 -3.65 25.00
C GLY A 261 6.17 -5.11 24.77
N SER A 262 6.91 -5.88 23.96
CA SER A 262 6.65 -7.31 23.76
C SER A 262 7.04 -8.10 25.02
N ASN A 263 6.35 -9.21 25.29
CA ASN A 263 6.64 -10.03 26.48
C ASN A 263 7.90 -10.91 26.30
N LYS A 264 9.06 -10.26 26.19
CA LYS A 264 10.37 -10.89 25.93
C LYS A 264 10.66 -12.09 26.82
N ARG A 265 10.20 -12.08 28.09
CA ARG A 265 10.47 -13.16 29.05
C ARG A 265 9.74 -14.46 28.70
N SER A 266 8.68 -14.42 27.91
CA SER A 266 7.89 -15.58 27.50
C SER A 266 8.07 -15.94 26.02
N MET A 267 8.96 -15.23 25.28
CA MET A 267 9.23 -15.53 23.88
C MET A 267 10.21 -16.69 23.71
N ASN A 268 9.88 -17.60 22.81
CA ASN A 268 10.76 -18.68 22.38
C ASN A 268 11.50 -18.28 21.11
N LEU A 269 12.82 -18.38 21.13
CA LEU A 269 13.67 -18.18 19.97
C LEU A 269 14.24 -19.53 19.51
N TYR A 270 13.88 -19.92 18.30
CA TYR A 270 14.41 -21.11 17.63
C TYR A 270 15.45 -20.70 16.59
N VAL A 271 16.64 -21.29 16.68
CA VAL A 271 17.77 -21.01 15.80
C VAL A 271 18.36 -22.31 15.26
N PRO A 272 19.15 -22.30 14.17
CA PRO A 272 19.76 -23.51 13.63
C PRO A 272 20.58 -24.26 14.67
N LYS A 273 20.54 -25.61 14.63
CA LYS A 273 21.26 -26.48 15.54
C LYS A 273 22.76 -26.15 15.52
N GLY A 274 23.34 -25.97 16.72
CA GLY A 274 24.75 -25.63 16.90
C GLY A 274 25.11 -24.15 16.90
N PHE A 275 24.13 -23.26 16.62
CA PHE A 275 24.40 -21.80 16.52
C PHE A 275 23.83 -20.98 17.69
N SER A 276 23.19 -21.61 18.69
CA SER A 276 22.55 -20.92 19.81
C SER A 276 23.50 -20.00 20.59
N ASN A 277 24.78 -20.36 20.70
CA ASN A 277 25.76 -19.54 21.42
C ASN A 277 26.02 -18.20 20.74
N ARG A 278 25.94 -18.12 19.42
CA ARG A 278 26.08 -16.83 18.69
C ARG A 278 24.95 -15.86 19.04
N TYR A 279 23.74 -16.37 19.21
CA TYR A 279 22.56 -15.56 19.58
C TYR A 279 22.62 -15.12 21.05
N LYS A 280 23.15 -15.97 21.94
CA LYS A 280 23.31 -15.65 23.39
C LYS A 280 24.28 -14.50 23.65
N ILE A 281 25.29 -14.31 22.80
CA ILE A 281 26.30 -13.25 22.96
C ILE A 281 25.95 -11.97 22.19
N GLN A 282 25.13 -12.09 21.18
CA GLN A 282 24.72 -10.94 20.35
C GLN A 282 23.76 -10.04 21.11
N GLU A 283 24.08 -8.76 21.19
CA GLU A 283 23.21 -7.76 21.78
C GLU A 283 21.86 -7.71 21.04
N GLY A 284 20.77 -7.53 21.81
CA GLY A 284 19.43 -7.53 21.27
C GLY A 284 18.74 -8.91 21.19
N TRP A 285 19.49 -9.99 21.12
CA TRP A 285 18.95 -11.36 21.11
C TRP A 285 18.99 -12.06 22.49
N ARG A 286 19.58 -11.43 23.49
CA ARG A 286 19.67 -11.94 24.86
C ARG A 286 18.34 -11.88 25.61
#